data_f96ecd12890d3669fff59d9828888033
#
_entry.id   f96ecd12890d3669fff59d9828888033
#
_cell.length_a   1.000
_cell.length_b   1.000
_cell.length_c   1.000
_cell.angle_alpha   90.00
_cell.angle_beta   90.00
_cell.angle_gamma   90.00
#
_symmetry.space_group_name_H-M   'P 1'
#
loop_
_entity.id
_entity.type
_entity.pdbx_description
1 polymer ?
#
loop_
_entity_poly.entity_id
_entity_poly.type
_entity_poly.pdbx_seq_one_letter_code
_entity_poly.pdbx_strand_id
1 'polypeptide(L)'
;HGSGNAGTTNALRTFGKKAGAMTLLGDCLKCVLAIVAVRLIFRNSASDILPLLAIYAAAGCVLGHNFPINLGFRGGKGIAASVGFLLAFDWRLFVLCAVVFFVIFALTHYVSLCSLTAYLVALIALIVRGENGGYGMDPSHTLEMYVVMAFLTCLAFWRHRANIVRLAHGKENKVFLGKSKKG
;
A
#
# COMPACT_ATOMS: atom_id res chain seq x y z
N HIS A 1 -19.06 -2.18 11.67
CA HIS A 1 -19.47 -0.77 11.66
C HIS A 1 -18.95 -0.07 10.39
N GLY A 2 -19.62 1.00 9.95
CA GLY A 2 -19.27 1.76 8.75
C GLY A 2 -19.33 0.93 7.47
N SER A 3 -18.25 0.95 6.67
CA SER A 3 -18.18 0.15 5.43
C SER A 3 -17.84 -1.32 5.64
N GLY A 4 -17.67 -1.77 6.88
CA GLY A 4 -17.22 -3.14 7.21
C GLY A 4 -15.75 -3.44 6.85
N ASN A 5 -14.99 -2.45 6.37
CA ASN A 5 -13.60 -2.63 5.96
C ASN A 5 -12.66 -2.36 7.15
N ALA A 6 -11.79 -3.31 7.50
CA ALA A 6 -10.79 -3.17 8.56
C ALA A 6 -9.59 -2.33 8.08
N GLY A 7 -9.76 -1.01 7.92
CA GLY A 7 -8.70 -0.12 7.45
C GLY A 7 -8.86 1.31 7.91
N THR A 8 -7.78 2.09 7.75
CA THR A 8 -7.63 3.48 8.22
C THR A 8 -8.81 4.39 7.88
N THR A 9 -9.27 4.40 6.62
CA THR A 9 -10.36 5.29 6.18
C THR A 9 -11.69 4.96 6.86
N ASN A 10 -11.98 3.68 7.11
CA ASN A 10 -13.18 3.28 7.85
C ASN A 10 -13.03 3.62 9.33
N ALA A 11 -11.88 3.34 9.94
CA ALA A 11 -11.59 3.70 11.33
C ALA A 11 -11.71 5.22 11.56
N LEU A 12 -11.17 6.03 10.64
CA LEU A 12 -11.27 7.49 10.70
C LEU A 12 -12.73 7.97 10.66
N ARG A 13 -13.55 7.39 9.77
CA ARG A 13 -14.97 7.78 9.62
C ARG A 13 -15.84 7.34 10.79
N THR A 14 -15.59 6.15 11.34
CA THR A 14 -16.46 5.51 12.34
C THR A 14 -16.04 5.87 13.75
N PHE A 15 -14.74 5.94 14.04
CA PHE A 15 -14.19 6.09 15.40
C PHE A 15 -13.36 7.37 15.57
N GLY A 16 -13.26 8.19 14.52
CA GLY A 16 -12.59 9.50 14.57
C GLY A 16 -11.08 9.44 14.29
N LYS A 17 -10.44 10.63 14.40
CA LYS A 17 -9.06 10.85 13.96
C LYS A 17 -8.03 9.99 14.70
N LYS A 18 -8.19 9.81 16.02
CA LYS A 18 -7.26 9.01 16.83
C LYS A 18 -7.23 7.55 16.39
N ALA A 19 -8.40 6.94 16.21
CA ALA A 19 -8.51 5.56 15.75
C ALA A 19 -7.96 5.39 14.33
N GLY A 20 -8.27 6.32 13.42
CA GLY A 20 -7.71 6.32 12.07
C GLY A 20 -6.18 6.41 12.07
N ALA A 21 -5.60 7.30 12.87
CA ALA A 21 -4.14 7.43 13.00
C ALA A 21 -3.49 6.17 13.58
N MET A 22 -4.06 5.59 14.63
CA MET A 22 -3.54 4.35 15.23
C MET A 22 -3.58 3.18 14.24
N THR A 23 -4.66 3.05 13.48
CA THR A 23 -4.80 2.02 12.44
C THR A 23 -3.75 2.23 11.34
N LEU A 24 -3.58 3.48 10.87
CA LEU A 24 -2.56 3.81 9.86
C LEU A 24 -1.16 3.44 10.33
N LEU A 25 -0.79 3.88 11.53
CA LEU A 25 0.54 3.62 12.09
C LEU A 25 0.78 2.13 12.33
N GLY A 26 -0.17 1.41 12.91
CA GLY A 26 -0.06 -0.02 13.15
C GLY A 26 0.08 -0.82 11.85
N ASP A 27 -0.72 -0.50 10.83
CA ASP A 27 -0.66 -1.15 9.52
C ASP A 27 0.63 -0.83 8.76
N CYS A 28 1.12 0.40 8.86
CA CYS A 28 2.40 0.82 8.28
C CYS A 28 3.56 0.12 8.98
N LEU A 29 3.63 0.19 10.32
CA LEU A 29 4.73 -0.35 11.12
C LEU A 29 4.88 -1.86 10.97
N LYS A 30 3.80 -2.64 10.91
CA LYS A 30 3.92 -4.10 10.73
C LYS A 30 4.66 -4.47 9.45
N CYS A 31 4.44 -3.71 8.36
CA CYS A 31 5.12 -3.96 7.08
C CYS A 31 6.57 -3.46 7.12
N VAL A 32 6.84 -2.31 7.72
CA VAL A 32 8.20 -1.81 7.95
C VAL A 32 9.01 -2.84 8.74
N LEU A 33 8.47 -3.33 9.86
CA LEU A 33 9.14 -4.30 10.72
C LEU A 33 9.40 -5.62 10.00
N ALA A 34 8.46 -6.12 9.19
CA ALA A 34 8.64 -7.33 8.40
C ALA A 34 9.80 -7.19 7.40
N ILE A 35 9.87 -6.07 6.68
CA ILE A 35 10.94 -5.80 5.71
C ILE A 35 12.29 -5.62 6.42
N VAL A 36 12.33 -4.87 7.52
CA VAL A 36 13.55 -4.67 8.30
C VAL A 36 14.06 -6.00 8.84
N ALA A 37 13.18 -6.83 9.39
CA ALA A 37 13.54 -8.17 9.88
C ALA A 37 14.17 -9.03 8.78
N VAL A 38 13.53 -9.10 7.60
CA VAL A 38 14.07 -9.85 6.46
C VAL A 38 15.45 -9.31 6.04
N ARG A 39 15.61 -7.99 5.96
CA ARG A 39 16.91 -7.37 5.62
C ARG A 39 17.99 -7.70 6.64
N LEU A 40 17.67 -7.66 7.94
CA LEU A 40 18.64 -7.98 8.99
C LEU A 40 19.03 -9.46 9.00
N ILE A 41 18.07 -10.37 8.79
CA ILE A 41 18.31 -11.81 8.77
C ILE A 41 19.15 -12.23 7.58
N PHE A 42 18.84 -11.71 6.39
CA PHE A 42 19.41 -12.16 5.12
C PHE A 42 20.54 -11.28 4.57
N ARG A 43 20.94 -10.20 5.26
CA ARG A 43 21.96 -9.25 4.79
C ARG A 43 23.30 -9.90 4.42
N ASN A 44 23.70 -10.99 5.08
CA ASN A 44 24.96 -11.65 4.87
C ASN A 44 24.85 -12.95 4.04
N SER A 45 23.67 -13.58 4.02
CA SER A 45 23.46 -14.89 3.36
C SER A 45 22.82 -14.79 1.98
N ALA A 46 22.13 -13.69 1.68
CA ALA A 46 21.42 -13.47 0.42
C ALA A 46 21.36 -11.97 0.06
N SER A 47 22.52 -11.31 0.16
CA SER A 47 22.65 -9.86 -0.09
C SER A 47 22.30 -9.45 -1.53
N ASP A 48 22.55 -10.33 -2.48
CA ASP A 48 22.31 -10.18 -3.90
C ASP A 48 20.84 -10.17 -4.30
N ILE A 49 19.96 -10.76 -3.47
CA ILE A 49 18.51 -10.82 -3.70
C ILE A 49 17.70 -10.12 -2.60
N LEU A 50 18.33 -9.33 -1.75
CA LEU A 50 17.63 -8.62 -0.66
C LEU A 50 16.40 -7.80 -1.10
N PRO A 51 16.41 -7.08 -2.25
CA PRO A 51 15.22 -6.38 -2.71
C PRO A 51 14.07 -7.33 -3.05
N LEU A 52 14.36 -8.51 -3.63
CA LEU A 52 13.35 -9.54 -3.91
C LEU A 52 12.75 -10.10 -2.61
N LEU A 53 13.58 -10.43 -1.62
CA LEU A 53 13.11 -10.90 -0.32
C LEU A 53 12.27 -9.84 0.41
N ALA A 54 12.66 -8.58 0.30
CA ALA A 54 11.92 -7.46 0.89
C ALA A 54 10.53 -7.29 0.28
N ILE A 55 10.37 -7.44 -1.04
CA ILE A 55 9.03 -7.34 -1.66
C ILE A 55 8.17 -8.56 -1.34
N TYR A 56 8.75 -9.76 -1.16
CA TYR A 56 8.00 -10.92 -0.66
C TYR A 56 7.51 -10.73 0.77
N ALA A 57 8.33 -10.15 1.66
CA ALA A 57 7.90 -9.78 3.01
C ALA A 57 6.74 -8.77 2.98
N ALA A 58 6.83 -7.77 2.09
CA ALA A 58 5.75 -6.81 1.87
C ALA A 58 4.48 -7.50 1.35
N ALA A 59 4.60 -8.41 0.38
CA ALA A 59 3.47 -9.16 -0.17
C ALA A 59 2.78 -9.99 0.90
N GLY A 60 3.53 -10.71 1.72
CA GLY A 60 2.99 -11.46 2.86
C GLY A 60 2.25 -10.56 3.84
N CYS A 61 2.81 -9.39 4.14
CA CYS A 61 2.19 -8.40 5.04
C CYS A 61 0.88 -7.81 4.48
N VAL A 62 0.86 -7.48 3.18
CA VAL A 62 -0.33 -6.97 2.49
C VAL A 62 -1.41 -8.05 2.39
N LEU A 63 -1.04 -9.29 2.04
CA LEU A 63 -1.96 -10.43 2.00
C LEU A 63 -2.56 -10.72 3.37
N GLY A 64 -1.75 -10.76 4.43
CA GLY A 64 -2.22 -10.95 5.80
C GLY A 64 -3.13 -9.84 6.29
N HIS A 65 -2.91 -8.58 5.84
CA HIS A 65 -3.83 -7.48 6.10
C HIS A 65 -5.15 -7.60 5.31
N ASN A 66 -5.10 -8.08 4.07
CA ASN A 66 -6.28 -8.21 3.21
C ASN A 66 -7.14 -9.41 3.60
N PHE A 67 -6.51 -10.47 4.11
CA PHE A 67 -7.13 -11.75 4.43
C PHE A 67 -6.72 -12.24 5.84
N PRO A 68 -6.98 -11.47 6.91
CA PRO A 68 -6.58 -11.85 8.25
C PRO A 68 -7.39 -13.04 8.77
N ILE A 69 -6.71 -14.07 9.25
CA ILE A 69 -7.32 -15.31 9.74
C ILE A 69 -8.26 -15.04 10.92
N ASN A 70 -7.82 -14.17 11.85
CA ASN A 70 -8.58 -13.78 13.05
C ASN A 70 -9.86 -12.98 12.77
N LEU A 71 -10.05 -12.48 11.54
CA LEU A 71 -11.27 -11.79 11.09
C LEU A 71 -12.03 -12.58 10.02
N GLY A 72 -11.85 -13.89 9.95
CA GLY A 72 -12.49 -14.75 8.95
C GLY A 72 -12.16 -14.33 7.51
N PHE A 73 -10.92 -13.93 7.25
CA PHE A 73 -10.41 -13.47 5.95
C PHE A 73 -11.07 -12.19 5.41
N ARG A 74 -11.71 -11.39 6.27
CA ARG A 74 -12.38 -10.12 5.91
C ARG A 74 -11.58 -8.93 6.41
N GLY A 75 -10.43 -8.67 5.78
CA GLY A 75 -9.53 -7.58 6.13
C GLY A 75 -9.73 -6.29 5.35
N GLY A 76 -8.73 -5.42 5.42
CA GLY A 76 -8.66 -4.14 4.72
C GLY A 76 -8.31 -4.27 3.23
N LYS A 77 -7.81 -3.17 2.66
CA LYS A 77 -7.37 -3.10 1.26
C LYS A 77 -5.84 -3.04 1.11
N GLY A 78 -5.11 -3.06 2.21
CA GLY A 78 -3.66 -3.09 2.21
C GLY A 78 -2.96 -1.74 2.04
N ILE A 79 -3.70 -0.62 1.87
CA ILE A 79 -3.08 0.68 1.53
C ILE A 79 -2.11 1.16 2.60
N ALA A 80 -2.49 1.12 3.88
CA ALA A 80 -1.61 1.54 4.96
C ALA A 80 -0.37 0.61 5.11
N ALA A 81 -0.54 -0.70 4.90
CA ALA A 81 0.58 -1.64 4.84
C ALA A 81 1.51 -1.33 3.65
N SER A 82 0.95 -0.94 2.50
CA SER A 82 1.73 -0.56 1.32
C SER A 82 2.48 0.77 1.49
N VAL A 83 1.97 1.69 2.29
CA VAL A 83 2.74 2.88 2.71
C VAL A 83 4.00 2.45 3.46
N GLY A 84 3.87 1.53 4.43
CA GLY A 84 5.01 0.95 5.15
C GLY A 84 5.96 0.17 4.25
N PHE A 85 5.42 -0.57 3.28
CA PHE A 85 6.21 -1.25 2.25
C PHE A 85 7.08 -0.27 1.48
N LEU A 86 6.50 0.74 0.84
CA LEU A 86 7.25 1.69 0.03
C LEU A 86 8.31 2.43 0.86
N LEU A 87 7.96 2.85 2.08
CA LEU A 87 8.88 3.54 2.99
C LEU A 87 10.11 2.69 3.34
N ALA A 88 9.90 1.41 3.68
CA ALA A 88 10.98 0.51 4.08
C ALA A 88 11.72 -0.11 2.88
N PHE A 89 11.07 -0.22 1.72
CA PHE A 89 11.63 -0.82 0.52
C PHE A 89 12.50 0.15 -0.26
N ASP A 90 11.95 1.28 -0.68
CA ASP A 90 12.67 2.34 -1.39
C ASP A 90 12.00 3.70 -1.10
N TRP A 91 12.67 4.54 -0.32
CA TRP A 91 12.17 5.85 0.07
C TRP A 91 11.88 6.78 -1.13
N ARG A 92 12.58 6.59 -2.28
CA ARG A 92 12.35 7.39 -3.49
C ARG A 92 10.99 7.07 -4.10
N LEU A 93 10.65 5.78 -4.16
CA LEU A 93 9.30 5.35 -4.59
C LEU A 93 8.24 5.83 -3.61
N PHE A 94 8.52 5.77 -2.30
CA PHE A 94 7.62 6.31 -1.28
C PHE A 94 7.34 7.79 -1.50
N VAL A 95 8.37 8.63 -1.67
CA VAL A 95 8.20 10.08 -1.88
C VAL A 95 7.41 10.35 -3.17
N LEU A 96 7.76 9.69 -4.27
CA LEU A 96 7.04 9.84 -5.55
C LEU A 96 5.56 9.50 -5.40
N CYS A 97 5.24 8.35 -4.80
CA CYS A 97 3.86 7.93 -4.59
C CYS A 97 3.10 8.83 -3.62
N ALA A 98 3.78 9.34 -2.58
CA ALA A 98 3.19 10.29 -1.65
C ALA A 98 2.83 11.61 -2.34
N VAL A 99 3.73 12.16 -3.16
CA VAL A 99 3.47 13.37 -3.94
C VAL A 99 2.26 13.17 -4.86
N VAL A 100 2.25 12.08 -5.64
CA VAL A 100 1.11 11.76 -6.53
C VAL A 100 -0.19 11.60 -5.74
N PHE A 101 -0.14 10.86 -4.62
CA PHE A 101 -1.31 10.67 -3.76
C PHE A 101 -1.88 12.01 -3.27
N PHE A 102 -1.03 12.87 -2.71
CA PHE A 102 -1.50 14.15 -2.14
C PHE A 102 -1.94 15.16 -3.19
N VAL A 103 -1.31 15.19 -4.37
CA VAL A 103 -1.77 16.02 -5.50
C VAL A 103 -3.16 15.60 -5.94
N ILE A 104 -3.39 14.30 -6.18
CA ILE A 104 -4.73 13.80 -6.58
C ILE A 104 -5.73 14.01 -5.45
N PHE A 105 -5.32 13.83 -4.19
CA PHE A 105 -6.19 14.05 -3.03
C PHE A 105 -6.64 15.52 -2.93
N ALA A 106 -5.74 16.46 -3.12
CA ALA A 106 -6.04 17.88 -3.09
C ALA A 106 -7.05 18.28 -4.19
N LEU A 107 -6.95 17.65 -5.37
CA LEU A 107 -7.82 17.94 -6.51
C LEU A 107 -9.18 17.23 -6.42
N THR A 108 -9.24 16.02 -5.87
CA THR A 108 -10.43 15.16 -6.01
C THR A 108 -11.10 14.77 -4.71
N HIS A 109 -10.37 14.73 -3.62
CA HIS A 109 -10.78 14.18 -2.32
C HIS A 109 -11.17 12.68 -2.33
N TYR A 110 -10.85 11.94 -3.41
CA TYR A 110 -11.12 10.50 -3.54
C TYR A 110 -9.91 9.65 -3.15
N VAL A 111 -9.84 9.20 -1.90
CA VAL A 111 -8.73 8.36 -1.39
C VAL A 111 -8.53 7.09 -2.22
N SER A 112 -9.62 6.50 -2.74
CA SER A 112 -9.53 5.31 -3.59
C SER A 112 -8.83 5.58 -4.92
N LEU A 113 -9.10 6.71 -5.55
CA LEU A 113 -8.42 7.14 -6.78
C LEU A 113 -6.92 7.37 -6.51
N CYS A 114 -6.60 8.11 -5.43
CA CYS A 114 -5.22 8.34 -5.02
C CYS A 114 -4.46 7.02 -4.81
N SER A 115 -5.08 6.06 -4.14
CA SER A 115 -4.47 4.77 -3.84
C SER A 115 -4.20 3.94 -5.11
N LEU A 116 -5.17 3.86 -6.02
CA LEU A 116 -5.03 3.10 -7.27
C LEU A 116 -3.96 3.72 -8.17
N THR A 117 -3.94 5.06 -8.30
CA THR A 117 -2.90 5.74 -9.07
C THR A 117 -1.53 5.57 -8.44
N ALA A 118 -1.42 5.65 -7.10
CA ALA A 118 -0.15 5.40 -6.41
C ALA A 118 0.39 3.99 -6.66
N TYR A 119 -0.46 2.96 -6.71
CA TYR A 119 -0.04 1.59 -7.06
C TYR A 119 0.49 1.48 -8.48
N LEU A 120 -0.17 2.11 -9.47
CA LEU A 120 0.31 2.13 -10.86
C LEU A 120 1.65 2.87 -10.97
N VAL A 121 1.77 4.01 -10.31
CA VAL A 121 3.02 4.78 -10.28
C VAL A 121 4.13 3.98 -9.61
N ALA A 122 3.84 3.29 -8.49
CA ALA A 122 4.82 2.45 -7.82
C ALA A 122 5.31 1.30 -8.71
N LEU A 123 4.40 0.62 -9.43
CA LEU A 123 4.75 -0.45 -10.37
C LEU A 123 5.65 0.07 -11.49
N ILE A 124 5.24 1.16 -12.16
CA ILE A 124 6.00 1.75 -13.27
C ILE A 124 7.38 2.22 -12.79
N ALA A 125 7.42 2.95 -11.69
CA ALA A 125 8.67 3.49 -11.16
C ALA A 125 9.62 2.39 -10.67
N LEU A 126 9.08 1.30 -10.10
CA LEU A 126 9.87 0.13 -9.70
C LEU A 126 10.49 -0.55 -10.92
N ILE A 127 9.73 -0.74 -12.01
CA ILE A 127 10.24 -1.31 -13.27
C ILE A 127 11.33 -0.39 -13.85
N VAL A 128 11.03 0.90 -14.03
CA VAL A 128 12.01 1.87 -14.58
C VAL A 128 13.30 1.86 -13.77
N ARG A 129 13.20 1.83 -12.45
CA ARG A 129 14.37 1.78 -11.58
C ARG A 129 15.14 0.47 -11.69
N GLY A 130 14.47 -0.67 -11.81
CA GLY A 130 15.09 -1.98 -11.99
C GLY A 130 15.82 -2.09 -13.32
N GLU A 131 15.21 -1.64 -14.43
CA GLU A 131 15.84 -1.62 -15.76
C GLU A 131 17.10 -0.74 -15.80
N ASN A 132 17.17 0.28 -14.93
CA ASN A 132 18.36 1.10 -14.77
C ASN A 132 19.37 0.53 -13.73
N GLY A 133 19.26 -0.74 -13.37
CA GLY A 133 20.18 -1.40 -12.43
C GLY A 133 20.02 -0.97 -10.97
N GLY A 134 18.95 -0.27 -10.63
CA GLY A 134 18.77 0.38 -9.34
C GLY A 134 18.62 -0.56 -8.13
N TYR A 135 18.47 -1.86 -8.36
CA TYR A 135 18.36 -2.88 -7.31
C TYR A 135 19.56 -3.84 -7.24
N GLY A 136 20.46 -3.82 -8.22
CA GLY A 136 21.72 -4.61 -8.21
C GLY A 136 21.51 -6.13 -8.24
N MET A 137 20.36 -6.60 -8.72
CA MET A 137 20.03 -8.02 -8.87
C MET A 137 20.25 -8.48 -10.31
N ASP A 138 20.37 -9.79 -10.50
CA ASP A 138 20.35 -10.33 -11.86
C ASP A 138 18.95 -10.17 -12.52
N PRO A 139 18.88 -10.26 -13.88
CA PRO A 139 17.63 -10.02 -14.61
C PRO A 139 16.48 -10.93 -14.21
N SER A 140 16.75 -12.19 -13.83
CA SER A 140 15.70 -13.15 -13.46
C SER A 140 15.02 -12.78 -12.15
N HIS A 141 15.80 -12.45 -11.12
CA HIS A 141 15.30 -11.98 -9.83
C HIS A 141 14.62 -10.61 -9.92
N THR A 142 15.14 -9.75 -10.81
CA THR A 142 14.54 -8.45 -11.09
C THR A 142 13.16 -8.61 -11.75
N LEU A 143 13.02 -9.52 -12.73
CA LEU A 143 11.74 -9.84 -13.34
C LEU A 143 10.74 -10.42 -12.33
N GLU A 144 11.21 -11.33 -11.46
CA GLU A 144 10.38 -11.91 -10.41
C GLU A 144 9.85 -10.83 -9.45
N MET A 145 10.68 -9.86 -9.08
CA MET A 145 10.26 -8.70 -8.27
C MET A 145 9.17 -7.89 -8.98
N TYR A 146 9.25 -7.70 -10.32
CA TYR A 146 8.20 -7.01 -11.09
C TYR A 146 6.89 -7.80 -11.08
N VAL A 147 6.95 -9.12 -11.20
CA VAL A 147 5.77 -10.00 -11.14
C VAL A 147 5.09 -9.88 -9.77
N VAL A 148 5.85 -9.90 -8.68
CA VAL A 148 5.29 -9.71 -7.32
C VAL A 148 4.63 -8.34 -7.19
N MET A 149 5.27 -7.26 -7.68
CA MET A 149 4.67 -5.92 -7.63
C MET A 149 3.41 -5.81 -8.50
N ALA A 150 3.42 -6.41 -9.70
CA ALA A 150 2.25 -6.48 -10.57
C ALA A 150 1.09 -7.24 -9.90
N PHE A 151 1.37 -8.37 -9.24
CA PHE A 151 0.39 -9.11 -8.44
C PHE A 151 -0.22 -8.24 -7.33
N LEU A 152 0.60 -7.51 -6.57
CA LEU A 152 0.13 -6.59 -5.52
C LEU A 152 -0.74 -5.46 -6.10
N THR A 153 -0.38 -4.96 -7.27
CA THR A 153 -1.16 -3.94 -7.99
C THR A 153 -2.52 -4.50 -8.41
N CYS A 154 -2.56 -5.67 -9.05
CA CYS A 154 -3.81 -6.35 -9.41
C CYS A 154 -4.68 -6.64 -8.19
N LEU A 155 -4.08 -7.09 -7.10
CA LEU A 155 -4.78 -7.32 -5.83
C LEU A 155 -5.39 -6.02 -5.29
N ALA A 156 -4.66 -4.91 -5.33
CA ALA A 156 -5.18 -3.60 -4.91
C ALA A 156 -6.37 -3.17 -5.76
N PHE A 157 -6.32 -3.33 -7.08
CA PHE A 157 -7.44 -3.05 -7.97
C PHE A 157 -8.65 -3.94 -7.65
N TRP A 158 -8.43 -5.23 -7.46
CA TRP A 158 -9.50 -6.16 -7.07
C TRP A 158 -10.13 -5.79 -5.72
N ARG A 159 -9.32 -5.43 -4.72
CA ARG A 159 -9.83 -4.98 -3.41
C ARG A 159 -10.58 -3.65 -3.50
N HIS A 160 -10.33 -2.85 -4.53
CA HIS A 160 -11.01 -1.58 -4.80
C HIS A 160 -12.16 -1.68 -5.81
N ARG A 161 -12.54 -2.87 -6.30
CA ARG A 161 -13.57 -3.03 -7.35
C ARG A 161 -14.87 -2.26 -7.07
N ALA A 162 -15.36 -2.27 -5.84
CA ALA A 162 -16.55 -1.51 -5.47
C ALA A 162 -16.32 0.02 -5.48
N ASN A 163 -15.09 0.49 -5.20
CA ASN A 163 -14.73 1.89 -5.32
C ASN A 163 -14.63 2.30 -6.80
N ILE A 164 -14.05 1.44 -7.65
CA ILE A 164 -13.93 1.69 -9.10
C ILE A 164 -15.32 1.87 -9.71
N VAL A 165 -16.27 1.00 -9.37
CA VAL A 165 -17.66 1.14 -9.81
C VAL A 165 -18.27 2.47 -9.34
N ARG A 166 -18.07 2.85 -8.07
CA ARG A 166 -18.57 4.14 -7.57
C ARG A 166 -17.89 5.36 -8.21
N LEU A 167 -16.58 5.27 -8.48
CA LEU A 167 -15.84 6.32 -9.21
C LEU A 167 -16.39 6.51 -10.62
N ALA A 168 -16.60 5.41 -11.35
CA ALA A 168 -17.14 5.45 -12.71
C ALA A 168 -18.57 6.07 -12.78
N HIS A 169 -19.37 5.89 -11.71
CA HIS A 169 -20.71 6.48 -11.63
C HIS A 169 -20.75 7.83 -10.89
N GLY A 170 -19.62 8.43 -10.55
CA GLY A 170 -19.57 9.71 -9.81
C GLY A 170 -20.12 9.63 -8.37
N LYS A 171 -20.24 8.42 -7.80
CA LYS A 171 -20.84 8.15 -6.47
C LYS A 171 -19.82 7.78 -5.40
N GLU A 172 -18.53 7.96 -5.66
CA GLU A 172 -17.49 7.64 -4.66
C GLU A 172 -17.49 8.65 -3.51
N ASN A 173 -17.18 8.16 -2.30
CA ASN A 173 -17.20 8.96 -1.09
C ASN A 173 -15.96 9.86 -1.02
N LYS A 174 -16.17 11.18 -0.96
CA LYS A 174 -15.11 12.15 -0.69
C LYS A 174 -14.68 12.12 0.77
N VAL A 175 -13.40 12.36 1.04
CA VAL A 175 -12.83 12.49 2.38
C VAL A 175 -12.32 13.91 2.57
N PHE A 176 -12.85 14.61 3.57
CA PHE A 176 -12.40 15.94 3.94
C PHE A 176 -11.69 15.86 5.30
N LEU A 177 -10.47 16.39 5.40
CA LEU A 177 -9.67 16.40 6.64
C LEU A 177 -10.03 17.55 7.60
N GLY A 178 -10.91 18.46 7.17
CA GLY A 178 -11.41 19.58 7.97
C GLY A 178 -12.43 19.15 9.04
N LYS A 179 -12.80 20.10 9.92
CA LYS A 179 -13.86 19.89 10.92
C LYS A 179 -15.14 19.46 10.22
N SER A 180 -15.73 18.32 10.61
CA SER A 180 -17.10 18.00 10.28
C SER A 180 -17.98 19.16 10.75
N LYS A 181 -18.72 19.83 9.86
CA LYS A 181 -19.85 20.64 10.29
C LYS A 181 -20.80 19.68 10.99
N LYS A 182 -20.91 19.81 12.32
CA LYS A 182 -22.06 19.28 13.06
C LYS A 182 -23.28 20.01 12.47
N GLY A 183 -24.06 19.32 11.67
CA GLY A 183 -25.45 19.64 11.45
C GLY A 183 -26.27 19.01 12.53
#